data_4ddfae48d3f809d7513e68b4e01aec21
#
_entry.id   4ddfae48d3f809d7513e68b4e01aec21
#
_cell.length_a   1.000
_cell.length_b   1.000
_cell.length_c   1.000
_cell.angle_alpha   90.00
_cell.angle_beta   90.00
_cell.angle_gamma   90.00
#
_symmetry.space_group_name_H-M   'P 1'
#
loop_
_entity.id
_entity.type
_entity.pdbx_description
1 polymer ?
#
loop_
_entity_poly.entity_id
_entity_poly.type
_entity_poly.pdbx_seq_one_letter_code
_entity_poly.pdbx_strand_id
1 'polypeptide(L)'
;MSKNPLDIIRDLDEELFKGVQLSRDLAFKEGALSVKEKYLIAMALDAAHGASDGVLSLAKQAQAAGASKKEIMEALRVAFYVTGAGSIYTAAKVLENI
;
A
#
# COMPACT_ATOMS: atom_id res chain seq x y z
N MET A 1 6.11 22.86 -4.58
CA MET A 1 6.13 21.47 -4.10
C MET A 1 4.73 21.01 -3.75
N SER A 2 4.37 19.86 -4.22
CA SER A 2 3.08 19.29 -3.85
C SER A 2 3.13 18.76 -2.42
N LYS A 3 2.09 19.03 -1.66
CA LYS A 3 1.95 18.47 -0.30
C LYS A 3 1.53 17.00 -0.39
N ASN A 4 1.94 16.22 0.61
CA ASN A 4 1.39 14.90 0.83
C ASN A 4 -0.13 15.08 1.07
N PRO A 5 -0.99 14.23 0.47
CA PRO A 5 -2.45 14.36 0.68
C PRO A 5 -2.86 14.42 2.15
N LEU A 6 -2.16 13.70 3.02
CA LEU A 6 -2.48 13.73 4.46
C LEU A 6 -2.15 15.06 5.11
N ASP A 7 -1.20 15.82 4.58
CA ASP A 7 -0.91 17.17 5.09
C ASP A 7 -2.07 18.10 4.82
N ILE A 8 -2.72 17.94 3.66
CA ILE A 8 -3.91 18.71 3.31
C ILE A 8 -5.05 18.39 4.28
N ILE A 9 -5.24 17.12 4.58
CA ILE A 9 -6.27 16.70 5.55
C ILE A 9 -5.98 17.25 6.93
N ARG A 10 -4.71 17.22 7.38
CA ARG A 10 -4.33 17.79 8.66
C ARG A 10 -4.67 19.28 8.73
N ASP A 11 -4.40 20.02 7.66
CA ASP A 11 -4.65 21.45 7.61
C ASP A 11 -6.15 21.79 7.63
N LEU A 12 -6.98 20.92 7.06
CA LEU A 12 -8.42 21.13 6.96
C LEU A 12 -9.21 20.49 8.10
N ASP A 13 -8.75 19.37 8.62
CA ASP A 13 -9.43 18.62 9.67
C ASP A 13 -8.43 17.84 10.50
N GLU A 14 -7.95 18.44 11.56
CA GLU A 14 -6.94 17.84 12.41
C GLU A 14 -7.44 16.57 13.13
N GLU A 15 -8.71 16.54 13.53
CA GLU A 15 -9.28 15.36 14.19
C GLU A 15 -9.32 14.17 13.24
N LEU A 16 -9.73 14.39 12.00
CA LEU A 16 -9.73 13.33 10.99
C LEU A 16 -8.30 12.84 10.75
N PHE A 17 -7.35 13.75 10.62
CA PHE A 17 -5.96 13.38 10.42
C PHE A 17 -5.43 12.50 11.56
N LYS A 18 -5.73 12.85 12.81
CA LYS A 18 -5.35 12.04 13.96
C LYS A 18 -5.98 10.65 13.92
N GLY A 19 -7.26 10.59 13.55
CA GLY A 19 -7.95 9.30 13.40
C GLY A 19 -7.32 8.42 12.33
N VAL A 20 -6.95 9.00 11.19
CA VAL A 20 -6.28 8.27 10.11
C VAL A 20 -4.92 7.74 10.60
N GLN A 21 -4.14 8.57 11.31
CA GLN A 21 -2.86 8.13 11.83
C GLN A 21 -2.98 7.00 12.85
N LEU A 22 -3.94 7.09 13.77
CA LEU A 22 -4.17 6.04 14.75
C LEU A 22 -4.55 4.72 14.06
N SER A 23 -5.41 4.80 13.05
CA SER A 23 -5.81 3.62 12.28
C SER A 23 -4.62 3.01 11.56
N ARG A 24 -3.78 3.85 10.94
CA ARG A 24 -2.57 3.42 10.25
C ARG A 24 -1.60 2.73 11.21
N ASP A 25 -1.34 3.37 12.36
CA ASP A 25 -0.40 2.82 13.35
C ASP A 25 -0.88 1.47 13.86
N LEU A 26 -2.18 1.32 14.11
CA LEU A 26 -2.75 0.05 14.51
C LEU A 26 -2.61 -1.01 13.42
N ALA A 27 -2.91 -0.62 12.17
CA ALA A 27 -2.88 -1.56 11.04
C ALA A 27 -1.47 -2.12 10.78
N PHE A 28 -0.45 -1.25 10.86
CA PHE A 28 0.92 -1.64 10.54
C PHE A 28 1.79 -1.98 11.75
N LYS A 29 1.20 -2.03 12.93
CA LYS A 29 1.90 -2.45 14.13
C LYS A 29 2.35 -3.91 13.98
N GLU A 30 3.63 -4.18 14.24
CA GLU A 30 4.13 -5.54 14.19
C GLU A 30 3.44 -6.43 15.23
N GLY A 31 3.05 -7.61 14.82
CA GLY A 31 2.36 -8.56 15.68
C GLY A 31 2.53 -9.96 15.11
N ALA A 32 1.43 -10.71 15.03
CA ALA A 32 1.45 -12.05 14.43
C ALA A 32 1.91 -12.01 12.98
N LEU A 33 1.58 -10.93 12.27
CA LEU A 33 2.10 -10.70 10.91
C LEU A 33 3.24 -9.70 11.00
N SER A 34 4.26 -9.89 10.17
CA SER A 34 5.38 -8.94 10.08
C SER A 34 4.94 -7.65 9.38
N VAL A 35 5.68 -6.58 9.60
CA VAL A 35 5.46 -5.32 8.90
C VAL A 35 5.57 -5.51 7.39
N LYS A 36 6.55 -6.30 6.93
CA LYS A 36 6.69 -6.64 5.51
C LYS A 36 5.42 -7.26 4.95
N GLU A 37 4.87 -8.26 5.63
CA GLU A 37 3.64 -8.92 5.21
C GLU A 37 2.48 -7.94 5.15
N LYS A 38 2.37 -7.04 6.11
CA LYS A 38 1.30 -6.05 6.14
C LYS A 38 1.38 -5.08 4.98
N TYR A 39 2.59 -4.64 4.61
CA TYR A 39 2.75 -3.80 3.42
C TYR A 39 2.38 -4.54 2.14
N LEU A 40 2.71 -5.82 2.04
CA LEU A 40 2.32 -6.63 0.87
C LEU A 40 0.80 -6.77 0.78
N ILE A 41 0.13 -6.99 1.91
CA ILE A 41 -1.33 -7.05 1.97
C ILE A 41 -1.95 -5.73 1.53
N ALA A 42 -1.46 -4.62 2.07
CA ALA A 42 -1.99 -3.29 1.74
C ALA A 42 -1.78 -2.97 0.26
N MET A 43 -0.60 -3.29 -0.28
CA MET A 43 -0.29 -3.10 -1.70
C MET A 43 -1.26 -3.88 -2.58
N ALA A 44 -1.52 -5.14 -2.23
CA ALA A 44 -2.44 -5.99 -2.99
C ALA A 44 -3.87 -5.42 -2.98
N LEU A 45 -4.30 -4.88 -1.84
CA LEU A 45 -5.63 -4.26 -1.72
C LEU A 45 -5.71 -2.99 -2.57
N ASP A 46 -4.66 -2.16 -2.58
CA ASP A 46 -4.62 -0.98 -3.44
C ASP A 46 -4.63 -1.34 -4.91
N ALA A 47 -3.92 -2.41 -5.30
CA ALA A 47 -3.97 -2.89 -6.68
C ALA A 47 -5.39 -3.30 -7.05
N ALA A 48 -6.09 -3.99 -6.15
CA ALA A 48 -7.46 -4.41 -6.37
C ALA A 48 -8.43 -3.23 -6.53
N HIS A 49 -8.18 -2.15 -5.81
CA HIS A 49 -9.01 -0.94 -5.85
C HIS A 49 -8.64 0.03 -6.98
N GLY A 50 -7.61 -0.25 -7.75
CA GLY A 50 -7.18 0.65 -8.82
C GLY A 50 -6.33 1.84 -8.36
N ALA A 51 -5.79 1.78 -7.14
CA ALA A 51 -5.01 2.86 -6.54
C ALA A 51 -3.53 2.73 -6.87
N SER A 52 -3.13 3.09 -8.10
CA SER A 52 -1.75 2.91 -8.58
C SER A 52 -0.70 3.62 -7.72
N ASP A 53 -0.98 4.84 -7.28
CA ASP A 53 -0.04 5.59 -6.44
C ASP A 53 0.18 4.89 -5.10
N GLY A 54 -0.89 4.33 -4.52
CA GLY A 54 -0.80 3.54 -3.31
C GLY A 54 0.01 2.26 -3.50
N VAL A 55 -0.17 1.59 -4.65
CA VAL A 55 0.62 0.41 -4.99
C VAL A 55 2.11 0.74 -4.97
N LEU A 56 2.50 1.82 -5.63
CA LEU A 56 3.91 2.22 -5.69
C LEU A 56 4.47 2.51 -4.31
N SER A 57 3.76 3.33 -3.53
CA SER A 57 4.20 3.70 -2.19
C SER A 57 4.34 2.48 -1.28
N LEU A 58 3.35 1.61 -1.28
CA LEU A 58 3.35 0.42 -0.42
C LEU A 58 4.37 -0.62 -0.88
N ALA A 59 4.57 -0.77 -2.20
CA ALA A 59 5.62 -1.66 -2.71
C ALA A 59 7.01 -1.21 -2.25
N LYS A 60 7.27 0.09 -2.31
CA LYS A 60 8.54 0.65 -1.82
C LYS A 60 8.71 0.45 -0.31
N GLN A 61 7.65 0.64 0.46
CA GLN A 61 7.69 0.41 1.90
C GLN A 61 7.89 -1.08 2.22
N ALA A 62 7.28 -1.97 1.44
CA ALA A 62 7.49 -3.40 1.58
C ALA A 62 8.95 -3.76 1.32
N GLN A 63 9.56 -3.19 0.26
CA GLN A 63 10.97 -3.41 -0.04
C GLN A 63 11.87 -2.89 1.09
N ALA A 64 11.57 -1.73 1.64
CA ALA A 64 12.31 -1.19 2.78
C ALA A 64 12.21 -2.11 4.00
N ALA A 65 11.12 -2.85 4.13
CA ALA A 65 10.91 -3.84 5.20
C ALA A 65 11.45 -5.23 4.84
N GLY A 66 12.11 -5.36 3.69
CA GLY A 66 12.78 -6.61 3.30
C GLY A 66 12.08 -7.43 2.22
N ALA A 67 11.03 -6.91 1.60
CA ALA A 67 10.34 -7.66 0.55
C ALA A 67 11.15 -7.68 -0.74
N SER A 68 11.22 -8.83 -1.36
CA SER A 68 11.81 -8.99 -2.69
C SER A 68 10.78 -8.66 -3.76
N LYS A 69 11.25 -8.42 -4.99
CA LYS A 69 10.34 -8.25 -6.12
C LYS A 69 9.48 -9.49 -6.35
N LYS A 70 10.05 -10.68 -6.10
CA LYS A 70 9.28 -11.93 -6.20
C LYS A 70 8.14 -11.97 -5.20
N GLU A 71 8.39 -11.54 -3.97
CA GLU A 71 7.33 -11.50 -2.95
C GLU A 71 6.22 -10.53 -3.34
N ILE A 72 6.59 -9.37 -3.90
CA ILE A 72 5.61 -8.42 -4.42
C ILE A 72 4.75 -9.06 -5.51
N MET A 73 5.38 -9.75 -6.46
CA MET A 73 4.65 -10.42 -7.53
C MET A 73 3.75 -11.54 -7.02
N GLU A 74 4.19 -12.29 -6.00
CA GLU A 74 3.34 -13.34 -5.42
C GLU A 74 2.12 -12.76 -4.72
N ALA A 75 2.26 -11.62 -4.04
CA ALA A 75 1.10 -10.94 -3.44
C ALA A 75 0.10 -10.51 -4.53
N LEU A 76 0.61 -10.05 -5.68
CA LEU A 76 -0.25 -9.66 -6.80
C LEU A 76 -0.94 -10.86 -7.45
N ARG A 77 -0.32 -12.04 -7.43
CA ARG A 77 -1.00 -13.27 -7.88
C ARG A 77 -2.26 -13.54 -7.09
N VAL A 78 -2.21 -13.31 -5.78
CA VAL A 78 -3.38 -13.48 -4.91
C VAL A 78 -4.44 -12.44 -5.23
N ALA A 79 -4.06 -11.18 -5.39
CA ALA A 79 -4.99 -10.12 -5.76
C ALA A 79 -5.67 -10.42 -7.10
N PHE A 80 -4.91 -10.89 -8.08
CA PHE A 80 -5.44 -11.28 -9.40
C PHE A 80 -6.48 -12.38 -9.28
N TYR A 81 -6.18 -13.43 -8.53
CA TYR A 81 -7.11 -14.55 -8.38
C TYR A 81 -8.44 -14.10 -7.77
N VAL A 82 -8.37 -13.24 -6.78
CA VAL A 82 -9.57 -12.81 -6.03
C VAL A 82 -10.36 -11.75 -6.79
N THR A 83 -9.70 -10.79 -7.42
CA THR A 83 -10.33 -9.59 -7.96
C THR A 83 -10.28 -9.43 -9.48
N GLY A 84 -9.50 -10.25 -10.15
CA GLY A 84 -9.41 -10.22 -11.62
C GLY A 84 -8.30 -9.34 -12.16
N ALA A 85 -8.27 -9.21 -13.50
CA ALA A 85 -7.15 -8.63 -14.24
C ALA A 85 -6.87 -7.15 -13.94
N GLY A 86 -7.87 -6.39 -13.50
CA GLY A 86 -7.71 -4.99 -13.16
C GLY A 86 -6.59 -4.71 -12.16
N SER A 87 -6.40 -5.62 -11.20
CA SER A 87 -5.35 -5.48 -10.19
C SER A 87 -3.95 -5.49 -10.82
N ILE A 88 -3.72 -6.33 -11.82
CA ILE A 88 -2.42 -6.43 -12.49
C ILE A 88 -2.16 -5.20 -13.36
N TYR A 89 -3.18 -4.73 -14.10
CA TYR A 89 -3.01 -3.53 -14.91
C TYR A 89 -2.74 -2.31 -14.05
N THR A 90 -3.42 -2.19 -12.90
CA THR A 90 -3.16 -1.11 -11.96
C THR A 90 -1.73 -1.14 -11.46
N ALA A 91 -1.26 -2.31 -11.04
CA ALA A 91 0.09 -2.47 -10.52
C ALA A 91 1.15 -2.22 -11.61
N ALA A 92 0.90 -2.70 -12.82
CA ALA A 92 1.85 -2.57 -13.93
C ALA A 92 2.21 -1.12 -14.24
N LYS A 93 1.29 -0.19 -14.00
CA LYS A 93 1.54 1.24 -14.25
C LYS A 93 2.72 1.79 -13.46
N VAL A 94 3.04 1.21 -12.32
CA VAL A 94 4.00 1.76 -11.38
C VAL A 94 5.13 0.81 -11.01
N LEU A 95 5.00 -0.49 -11.28
CA LEU A 95 5.97 -1.49 -10.81
C LEU A 95 7.35 -1.39 -11.44
N GLU A 96 7.48 -0.76 -12.60
CA GLU A 96 8.81 -0.53 -13.18
C GLU A 96 9.66 0.42 -12.31
N ASN A 97 9.04 1.13 -11.39
CA ASN A 97 9.70 2.10 -10.51
C ASN A 97 10.16 1.52 -9.16
N ILE A 98 10.05 0.22 -8.97
CA ILE A 98 10.50 -0.42 -7.74
C ILE A 98 11.84 -1.14 -7.88
#